data_60168ff358e84790943f7e3294484457
#
_entry.id   60168ff358e84790943f7e3294484457
#
_cell.length_a   1.000
_cell.length_b   1.000
_cell.length_c   1.000
_cell.angle_alpha   90.00
_cell.angle_beta   90.00
_cell.angle_gamma   90.00
#
_symmetry.space_group_name_H-M   'P 1'
#
loop_
_entity.id
_entity.type
_entity.pdbx_description
1 polymer ?
#
loop_
_entity_poly.entity_id
_entity_poly.type
_entity_poly.pdbx_seq_one_letter_code
_entity_poly.pdbx_strand_id
1 'polypeptide(L)'
;MQFYLKILAFFILLFSSVSADDKNFENKWSLYTGTFDFSDEGAKSTLYGVQYINLNNHYDSFLGKLYPVTGFFLTVDNAKYIYKGFQTTYDKGSFNITPSFTPGLYDKGNGKDLRHVIEFKTEIQISYNISKKSEIALSYNHISNANLGDNNPGANSYMFNYIKKF
;
A
#
# COMPACT_ATOMS: atom_id res chain seq x y z
N MET A 1 -19.47 1.25 -16.17
CA MET A 1 -19.82 2.48 -15.44
C MET A 1 -20.47 2.24 -14.09
N GLN A 2 -21.48 1.38 -13.95
CA GLN A 2 -22.12 1.07 -12.64
C GLN A 2 -21.19 0.40 -11.62
N PHE A 3 -20.20 -0.39 -12.04
CA PHE A 3 -19.24 -1.05 -11.14
C PHE A 3 -18.30 -0.05 -10.45
N TYR A 4 -17.77 0.91 -11.21
CA TYR A 4 -16.91 1.97 -10.67
C TYR A 4 -17.66 2.91 -9.72
N LEU A 5 -18.96 3.15 -9.99
CA LEU A 5 -19.81 3.96 -9.10
C LEU A 5 -20.03 3.28 -7.74
N LYS A 6 -20.15 1.93 -7.73
CA LYS A 6 -20.27 1.14 -6.49
C LYS A 6 -18.99 1.11 -5.68
N ILE A 7 -17.83 1.03 -6.34
CA ILE A 7 -16.52 1.12 -5.67
C ILE A 7 -16.33 2.52 -5.08
N LEU A 8 -16.63 3.57 -5.85
CA LEU A 8 -16.56 4.95 -5.36
C LEU A 8 -17.51 5.19 -4.17
N ALA A 9 -18.74 4.67 -4.23
CA ALA A 9 -19.71 4.76 -3.13
C ALA A 9 -19.25 3.98 -1.88
N PHE A 10 -18.62 2.82 -2.05
CA PHE A 10 -18.04 2.05 -0.95
C PHE A 10 -16.88 2.80 -0.29
N PHE A 11 -16.03 3.47 -1.08
CA PHE A 11 -14.96 4.31 -0.56
C PHE A 11 -15.50 5.54 0.19
N ILE A 12 -16.57 6.18 -0.30
CA ILE A 12 -17.21 7.33 0.36
C ILE A 12 -17.85 6.92 1.70
N LEU A 13 -18.46 5.73 1.79
CA LEU A 13 -19.06 5.20 3.01
C LEU A 13 -18.03 4.89 4.11
N LEU A 14 -16.79 4.55 3.74
CA LEU A 14 -15.70 4.34 4.71
C LEU A 14 -15.25 5.65 5.40
N PHE A 15 -15.60 6.80 4.83
CA PHE A 15 -15.23 8.12 5.38
C PHE A 15 -16.36 8.82 6.11
N SER A 16 -17.61 8.31 6.03
CA SER A 16 -18.72 8.88 6.76
C SER A 16 -18.77 8.34 8.18
N SER A 17 -18.49 9.23 9.14
CA SER A 17 -18.72 9.11 10.58
C SER A 17 -17.82 8.13 11.35
N VAL A 18 -16.66 8.61 11.74
CA VAL A 18 -16.18 8.36 13.10
C VAL A 18 -16.00 9.73 13.76
N SER A 19 -17.04 10.20 14.38
CA SER A 19 -16.93 11.21 15.42
C SER A 19 -16.36 10.47 16.64
N ALA A 20 -15.06 10.48 16.80
CA ALA A 20 -14.38 9.83 17.89
C ALA A 20 -13.85 10.89 18.82
N ASP A 21 -14.24 10.73 20.06
CA ASP A 21 -13.70 11.31 21.28
C ASP A 21 -12.15 11.36 21.24
N ASP A 22 -11.54 12.36 21.89
CA ASP A 22 -10.11 12.70 21.92
C ASP A 22 -9.18 11.63 22.53
N LYS A 23 -9.35 10.38 22.15
CA LYS A 23 -8.37 9.31 22.44
C LYS A 23 -7.25 9.35 21.40
N ASN A 24 -6.01 9.29 21.85
CA ASN A 24 -4.81 9.20 21.00
C ASN A 24 -4.97 8.07 19.98
N PHE A 25 -5.42 8.41 18.78
CA PHE A 25 -5.52 7.47 17.69
C PHE A 25 -4.13 7.25 17.10
N GLU A 26 -3.63 6.05 17.24
CA GLU A 26 -2.27 5.71 16.83
C GLU A 26 -2.22 4.81 15.60
N ASN A 27 -3.34 4.63 14.90
CA ASN A 27 -3.41 3.80 13.72
C ASN A 27 -3.68 4.63 12.46
N LYS A 28 -3.25 4.13 11.32
CA LYS A 28 -3.51 4.77 10.02
C LYS A 28 -4.15 3.80 9.05
N TRP A 29 -5.08 4.32 8.25
CA TRP A 29 -5.51 3.70 7.00
C TRP A 29 -4.94 4.49 5.83
N SER A 30 -4.42 3.78 4.84
CA SER A 30 -4.04 4.32 3.55
C SER A 30 -4.92 3.72 2.48
N LEU A 31 -5.56 4.57 1.69
CA LEU A 31 -6.23 4.19 0.45
C LEU A 31 -5.34 4.64 -0.70
N TYR A 32 -5.11 3.76 -1.66
CA TYR A 32 -4.21 4.10 -2.76
C TYR A 32 -4.69 3.57 -4.10
N THR A 33 -4.28 4.26 -5.14
CA THR A 33 -4.49 3.87 -6.52
C THR A 33 -3.26 4.22 -7.34
N GLY A 34 -3.07 3.55 -8.45
CA GLY A 34 -1.91 3.79 -9.30
C GLY A 34 -1.82 2.86 -10.49
N THR A 35 -0.62 2.76 -11.04
CA THR A 35 -0.31 1.89 -12.17
C THR A 35 0.55 0.74 -11.70
N PHE A 36 0.02 -0.47 -11.80
CA PHE A 36 0.75 -1.72 -11.63
C PHE A 36 1.60 -1.98 -12.85
N ASP A 37 2.84 -2.35 -12.63
CA ASP A 37 3.84 -2.71 -13.64
C ASP A 37 3.96 -1.72 -14.80
N PHE A 38 4.21 -0.46 -14.47
CA PHE A 38 4.37 0.60 -15.47
C PHE A 38 5.54 0.38 -16.43
N SER A 39 6.49 -0.48 -16.07
CA SER A 39 7.69 -0.78 -16.86
C SER A 39 7.48 -1.79 -17.98
N ASP A 40 6.36 -2.53 -17.98
CA ASP A 40 5.99 -3.52 -19.00
C ASP A 40 4.70 -3.10 -19.68
N GLU A 41 4.78 -2.63 -20.95
CA GLU A 41 3.62 -2.15 -21.71
C GLU A 41 2.51 -3.19 -21.85
N GLY A 42 2.86 -4.48 -21.92
CA GLY A 42 1.90 -5.58 -22.05
C GLY A 42 1.24 -6.00 -20.74
N ALA A 43 1.74 -5.51 -19.60
CA ALA A 43 1.29 -5.91 -18.27
C ALA A 43 0.80 -4.75 -17.40
N LYS A 44 0.77 -3.52 -17.95
CA LYS A 44 0.25 -2.34 -17.25
C LYS A 44 -1.21 -2.49 -16.88
N SER A 45 -1.52 -2.23 -15.61
CA SER A 45 -2.88 -2.30 -15.10
C SER A 45 -3.11 -1.21 -14.05
N THR A 46 -4.33 -0.69 -13.96
CA THR A 46 -4.70 0.18 -12.84
C THR A 46 -4.89 -0.65 -11.59
N LEU A 47 -4.28 -0.22 -10.49
CA LEU A 47 -4.45 -0.85 -9.18
C LEU A 47 -5.22 0.04 -8.21
N TYR A 48 -5.92 -0.61 -7.27
CA TYR A 48 -6.60 -0.01 -6.11
C TYR A 48 -6.26 -0.82 -4.88
N GLY A 49 -5.94 -0.16 -3.79
CA GLY A 49 -5.57 -0.87 -2.59
C GLY A 49 -5.88 -0.13 -1.31
N VAL A 50 -5.79 -0.89 -0.23
CA VAL A 50 -5.95 -0.42 1.14
C VAL A 50 -4.86 -1.01 2.01
N GLN A 51 -4.37 -0.19 2.95
CA GLN A 51 -3.34 -0.59 3.89
C GLN A 51 -3.68 -0.08 5.28
N TYR A 52 -3.52 -0.93 6.27
CA TYR A 52 -3.62 -0.61 7.69
C TYR A 52 -2.24 -0.58 8.31
N ILE A 53 -1.92 0.49 9.02
CA ILE A 53 -0.67 0.68 9.75
C ILE A 53 -0.99 0.75 11.24
N ASN A 54 -0.45 -0.18 12.02
CA ASN A 54 -0.62 -0.21 13.46
C ASN A 54 0.51 0.58 14.12
N LEU A 55 0.20 1.80 14.62
CA LEU A 55 1.16 2.65 15.32
C LEU A 55 1.21 2.38 16.84
N ASN A 56 0.24 1.62 17.38
CA ASN A 56 0.21 1.25 18.79
C ASN A 56 1.29 0.21 19.13
N ASN A 57 1.69 -0.59 18.13
CA ASN A 57 2.74 -1.60 18.29
C ASN A 57 3.93 -1.25 17.41
N HIS A 58 5.12 -1.39 17.93
CA HIS A 58 6.34 -1.24 17.16
C HIS A 58 7.43 -2.18 17.68
N TYR A 59 8.42 -2.42 16.84
CA TYR A 59 9.64 -3.14 17.18
C TYR A 59 10.82 -2.19 16.98
N ASP A 60 11.67 -2.07 18.00
CA ASP A 60 12.88 -1.25 17.86
C ASP A 60 13.92 -1.99 17.02
N SER A 61 14.53 -1.25 16.08
CA SER A 61 15.55 -1.77 15.17
C SER A 61 16.62 -0.71 14.90
N PHE A 62 17.71 -1.11 14.22
CA PHE A 62 18.73 -0.17 13.77
C PHE A 62 18.21 0.84 12.71
N LEU A 63 17.08 0.52 12.04
CA LEU A 63 16.38 1.43 11.14
C LEU A 63 15.40 2.37 11.86
N GLY A 64 15.28 2.28 13.18
CA GLY A 64 14.29 2.99 13.98
C GLY A 64 13.10 2.09 14.34
N LYS A 65 11.95 2.69 14.64
CA LYS A 65 10.73 1.98 15.00
C LYS A 65 10.07 1.36 13.78
N LEU A 66 9.93 0.05 13.78
CA LEU A 66 9.23 -0.71 12.74
C LEU A 66 7.77 -0.91 13.14
N TYR A 67 6.85 -0.34 12.38
CA TYR A 67 5.41 -0.44 12.59
C TYR A 67 4.81 -1.54 11.71
N PRO A 68 3.99 -2.44 12.28
CA PRO A 68 3.29 -3.46 11.51
C PRO A 68 2.35 -2.85 10.46
N VAL A 69 2.40 -3.45 9.28
CA VAL A 69 1.58 -3.07 8.13
C VAL A 69 0.87 -4.30 7.60
N THR A 70 -0.41 -4.16 7.28
CA THR A 70 -1.20 -5.17 6.57
C THR A 70 -1.98 -4.50 5.47
N GLY A 71 -2.04 -5.09 4.30
CA GLY A 71 -2.75 -4.47 3.19
C GLY A 71 -3.14 -5.46 2.09
N PHE A 72 -3.87 -4.90 1.15
CA PHE A 72 -4.37 -5.62 -0.01
C PHE A 72 -4.47 -4.66 -1.20
N PHE A 73 -4.19 -5.16 -2.40
CA PHE A 73 -4.56 -4.48 -3.63
C PHE A 73 -5.21 -5.43 -4.65
N LEU A 74 -5.93 -4.82 -5.56
CA LEU A 74 -6.58 -5.44 -6.70
C LEU A 74 -6.28 -4.60 -7.94
N THR A 75 -5.99 -5.26 -9.07
CA THR A 75 -5.89 -4.60 -10.37
C THR A 75 -7.18 -4.77 -11.19
N VAL A 76 -7.36 -3.95 -12.22
CA VAL A 76 -8.51 -4.12 -13.15
C VAL A 76 -8.47 -5.44 -13.91
N ASP A 77 -7.29 -6.06 -14.04
CA ASP A 77 -7.08 -7.39 -14.62
C ASP A 77 -7.20 -8.52 -13.60
N ASN A 78 -7.79 -8.23 -12.43
CA ASN A 78 -8.03 -9.17 -11.33
C ASN A 78 -6.76 -9.75 -10.68
N ALA A 79 -5.59 -9.17 -10.90
CA ALA A 79 -4.43 -9.52 -10.07
C ALA A 79 -4.64 -9.02 -8.65
N LYS A 80 -4.27 -9.83 -7.66
CA LYS A 80 -4.51 -9.57 -6.24
C LYS A 80 -3.24 -9.80 -5.45
N TYR A 81 -3.03 -8.97 -4.44
CA TYR A 81 -1.92 -9.15 -3.50
C TYR A 81 -2.38 -8.84 -2.09
N ILE A 82 -2.28 -9.81 -1.20
CA ILE A 82 -2.49 -9.62 0.23
C ILE A 82 -1.14 -9.73 0.94
N TYR A 83 -0.83 -8.79 1.82
CA TYR A 83 0.49 -8.70 2.40
C TYR A 83 0.47 -8.25 3.85
N LYS A 84 1.54 -8.62 4.56
CA LYS A 84 1.83 -8.17 5.90
C LYS A 84 3.34 -7.97 6.04
N GLY A 85 3.75 -6.95 6.79
CA GLY A 85 5.17 -6.68 7.02
C GLY A 85 5.35 -5.46 7.89
N PHE A 86 6.36 -4.66 7.59
CA PHE A 86 6.76 -3.52 8.39
C PHE A 86 7.10 -2.30 7.56
N GLN A 87 6.88 -1.13 8.15
CA GLN A 87 7.39 0.15 7.67
C GLN A 87 8.10 0.89 8.79
N THR A 88 9.00 1.79 8.43
CA THR A 88 9.50 2.85 9.32
C THR A 88 9.22 4.21 8.69
N THR A 89 9.13 5.25 9.52
CA THR A 89 8.85 6.61 9.01
C THR A 89 9.89 7.58 9.55
N TYR A 90 10.51 8.31 8.64
CA TYR A 90 11.43 9.38 8.93
C TYR A 90 10.73 10.72 8.71
N ASP A 91 10.45 11.41 9.82
CA ASP A 91 9.81 12.73 9.82
C ASP A 91 10.83 13.81 9.38
N LYS A 92 10.40 14.66 8.47
CA LYS A 92 11.12 15.81 7.94
C LYS A 92 10.24 17.07 7.94
N GLY A 93 9.54 17.29 9.05
CA GLY A 93 8.63 18.41 9.23
C GLY A 93 7.28 18.19 8.53
N SER A 94 7.02 18.91 7.44
CA SER A 94 5.77 18.70 6.67
C SER A 94 5.79 17.45 5.79
N PHE A 95 6.96 16.83 5.57
CA PHE A 95 7.14 15.65 4.74
C PHE A 95 7.59 14.46 5.59
N ASN A 96 7.18 13.27 5.18
CA ASN A 96 7.68 12.02 5.73
C ASN A 96 8.22 11.14 4.61
N ILE A 97 9.28 10.39 4.92
CA ILE A 97 9.82 9.34 4.05
C ILE A 97 9.59 8.01 4.74
N THR A 98 8.89 7.10 4.07
CA THR A 98 8.45 5.83 4.67
C THR A 98 8.84 4.65 3.77
N PRO A 99 10.00 4.03 4.01
CA PRO A 99 10.31 2.73 3.44
C PRO A 99 9.50 1.63 4.11
N SER A 100 9.11 0.61 3.33
CA SER A 100 8.44 -0.58 3.82
C SER A 100 8.92 -1.85 3.12
N PHE A 101 8.77 -2.98 3.83
CA PHE A 101 8.97 -4.32 3.32
C PHE A 101 7.80 -5.19 3.74
N THR A 102 7.07 -5.73 2.75
CA THR A 102 5.82 -6.43 2.96
C THR A 102 5.73 -7.68 2.07
N PRO A 103 6.20 -8.84 2.58
CA PRO A 103 5.93 -10.12 1.95
C PRO A 103 4.43 -10.41 1.88
N GLY A 104 3.99 -11.18 0.88
CA GLY A 104 2.59 -11.49 0.71
C GLY A 104 2.31 -12.61 -0.28
N LEU A 105 1.02 -12.82 -0.52
CA LEU A 105 0.51 -13.80 -1.47
C LEU A 105 -0.07 -13.06 -2.68
N TYR A 106 0.39 -13.46 -3.85
CA TYR A 106 -0.01 -12.90 -5.13
C TYR A 106 -0.79 -13.92 -5.95
N ASP A 107 -1.92 -13.47 -6.49
CA ASP A 107 -2.69 -14.16 -7.51
C ASP A 107 -2.73 -13.27 -8.76
N LYS A 108 -2.24 -13.79 -9.88
CA LYS A 108 -2.12 -13.03 -11.12
C LYS A 108 -3.47 -12.66 -11.76
N GLY A 109 -4.53 -13.42 -11.48
CA GLY A 109 -5.79 -13.28 -12.22
C GLY A 109 -5.56 -13.35 -13.74
N ASN A 110 -5.98 -12.28 -14.45
CA ASN A 110 -5.72 -12.07 -15.88
C ASN A 110 -4.53 -11.12 -16.13
N GLY A 111 -3.85 -10.67 -15.07
CA GLY A 111 -2.72 -9.75 -15.15
C GLY A 111 -1.38 -10.46 -15.26
N LYS A 112 -0.31 -9.74 -14.88
CA LYS A 112 1.08 -10.22 -14.99
C LYS A 112 1.31 -11.47 -14.15
N ASP A 113 1.96 -12.46 -14.73
CA ASP A 113 2.45 -13.66 -14.05
C ASP A 113 3.81 -13.38 -13.41
N LEU A 114 3.87 -13.29 -12.08
CA LEU A 114 5.10 -13.11 -11.31
C LEU A 114 5.82 -14.44 -11.01
N ARG A 115 5.26 -15.56 -11.51
CA ARG A 115 5.85 -16.91 -11.48
C ARG A 115 5.91 -17.58 -10.10
N HIS A 116 5.48 -16.90 -9.04
CA HIS A 116 5.40 -17.49 -7.71
C HIS A 116 4.21 -16.90 -6.93
N VAL A 117 3.65 -17.70 -6.01
CA VAL A 117 2.54 -17.23 -5.17
C VAL A 117 3.01 -16.34 -4.02
N ILE A 118 4.24 -16.59 -3.52
CA ILE A 118 4.86 -15.76 -2.49
C ILE A 118 5.70 -14.69 -3.19
N GLU A 119 5.37 -13.44 -2.90
CA GLU A 119 6.05 -12.27 -3.44
C GLU A 119 6.47 -11.33 -2.32
N PHE A 120 7.52 -10.56 -2.58
CA PHE A 120 8.06 -9.58 -1.64
C PHE A 120 7.91 -8.19 -2.24
N LYS A 121 7.17 -7.32 -1.55
CA LYS A 121 7.02 -5.92 -1.93
C LYS A 121 7.96 -5.05 -1.11
N THR A 122 8.83 -4.33 -1.79
CA THR A 122 9.58 -3.18 -1.23
C THR A 122 8.95 -1.89 -1.73
N GLU A 123 8.78 -0.91 -0.86
CA GLU A 123 8.15 0.36 -1.21
C GLU A 123 8.87 1.53 -0.55
N ILE A 124 8.97 2.63 -1.27
CA ILE A 124 9.34 3.94 -0.73
C ILE A 124 8.17 4.89 -0.95
N GLN A 125 7.72 5.54 0.11
CA GLN A 125 6.65 6.51 0.09
C GLN A 125 7.16 7.87 0.58
N ILE A 126 6.76 8.93 -0.10
CA ILE A 126 6.95 10.31 0.34
C ILE A 126 5.57 10.90 0.56
N SER A 127 5.27 11.28 1.80
CA SER A 127 3.99 11.89 2.18
C SER A 127 4.14 13.34 2.61
N TYR A 128 3.07 14.11 2.41
CA TYR A 128 2.91 15.48 2.85
C TYR A 128 1.73 15.59 3.81
N ASN A 129 1.95 16.19 4.99
CA ASN A 129 0.94 16.39 6.02
C ASN A 129 -0.01 17.51 5.60
N ILE A 130 -1.22 17.19 5.12
CA ILE A 130 -2.27 18.18 4.80
C ILE A 130 -3.06 18.61 6.02
N SER A 131 -3.02 17.83 7.10
CA SER A 131 -3.55 18.17 8.42
C SER A 131 -2.88 17.33 9.50
N LYS A 132 -3.23 17.56 10.78
CA LYS A 132 -2.75 16.74 11.91
C LYS A 132 -3.11 15.25 11.79
N LYS A 133 -4.17 14.93 11.03
CA LYS A 133 -4.71 13.57 10.90
C LYS A 133 -4.74 13.02 9.46
N SER A 134 -4.24 13.78 8.48
CA SER A 134 -4.34 13.37 7.07
C SER A 134 -3.08 13.71 6.31
N GLU A 135 -2.67 12.78 5.45
CA GLU A 135 -1.51 12.90 4.58
C GLU A 135 -1.92 12.52 3.15
N ILE A 136 -1.27 13.13 2.18
CA ILE A 136 -1.25 12.65 0.79
C ILE A 136 0.16 12.17 0.49
N ALA A 137 0.28 11.14 -0.35
CA ALA A 137 1.60 10.61 -0.66
C ALA A 137 1.70 10.10 -2.09
N LEU A 138 2.94 10.10 -2.59
CA LEU A 138 3.36 9.34 -3.75
C LEU A 138 4.24 8.20 -3.28
N SER A 139 4.07 7.03 -3.84
CA SER A 139 4.92 5.89 -3.57
C SER A 139 5.31 5.13 -4.83
N TYR A 140 6.47 4.52 -4.75
CA TYR A 140 7.00 3.57 -5.72
C TYR A 140 7.21 2.25 -5.02
N ASN A 141 6.78 1.15 -5.63
CA ASN A 141 7.11 -0.18 -5.15
C ASN A 141 7.67 -1.08 -6.24
N HIS A 142 8.40 -2.08 -5.78
CA HIS A 142 8.84 -3.23 -6.54
C HIS A 142 8.33 -4.49 -5.86
N ILE A 143 7.72 -5.38 -6.64
CA ILE A 143 7.27 -6.71 -6.19
C ILE A 143 8.05 -7.75 -6.97
N SER A 144 8.60 -8.75 -6.28
CA SER A 144 9.33 -9.85 -6.88
C SER A 144 9.36 -11.08 -5.98
N ASN A 145 9.57 -12.25 -6.55
CA ASN A 145 9.62 -13.51 -5.79
C ASN A 145 11.01 -13.81 -5.18
N ALA A 146 11.97 -12.90 -5.28
CA ALA A 146 13.33 -13.07 -4.76
C ALA A 146 14.02 -14.39 -5.26
N ASN A 147 13.71 -14.84 -6.47
CA ASN A 147 14.18 -16.09 -7.07
C ASN A 147 13.73 -17.37 -6.32
N LEU A 148 12.56 -17.31 -5.65
CA LEU A 148 11.93 -18.53 -5.12
C LEU A 148 11.40 -19.47 -6.23
N GLY A 149 11.13 -18.93 -7.42
CA GLY A 149 10.76 -19.68 -8.63
C GLY A 149 11.91 -19.72 -9.64
N ASP A 150 11.68 -20.43 -10.75
CA ASP A 150 12.66 -20.54 -11.85
C ASP A 150 12.92 -19.21 -12.58
N ASN A 151 11.98 -18.28 -12.50
CA ASN A 151 12.04 -16.94 -13.08
C ASN A 151 11.52 -15.90 -12.09
N ASN A 152 12.11 -14.71 -12.14
CA ASN A 152 11.72 -13.57 -11.29
C ASN A 152 11.47 -12.31 -12.15
N PRO A 153 10.34 -12.22 -12.85
CA PRO A 153 10.05 -11.10 -13.76
C PRO A 153 9.84 -9.77 -13.01
N GLY A 154 9.34 -9.82 -11.77
CA GLY A 154 9.02 -8.65 -10.97
C GLY A 154 7.95 -7.74 -11.58
N ALA A 155 7.51 -6.75 -10.82
CA ALA A 155 6.62 -5.68 -11.25
C ALA A 155 6.93 -4.38 -10.51
N ASN A 156 6.87 -3.24 -11.22
CA ASN A 156 7.12 -1.92 -10.66
C ASN A 156 5.85 -1.07 -10.71
N SER A 157 5.51 -0.39 -9.62
CA SER A 157 4.27 0.39 -9.56
C SER A 157 4.50 1.78 -8.98
N TYR A 158 3.76 2.77 -9.50
CA TYR A 158 3.60 4.08 -8.88
C TYR A 158 2.19 4.22 -8.34
N MET A 159 2.07 4.81 -7.15
CA MET A 159 0.79 4.97 -6.48
C MET A 159 0.64 6.36 -5.89
N PHE A 160 -0.60 6.85 -5.91
CA PHE A 160 -1.06 7.97 -5.11
C PHE A 160 -1.82 7.43 -3.90
N ASN A 161 -1.50 7.98 -2.72
CA ASN A 161 -2.06 7.51 -1.45
C ASN A 161 -2.76 8.67 -0.74
N TYR A 162 -3.91 8.37 -0.13
CA TYR A 162 -4.54 9.18 0.89
C TYR A 162 -4.49 8.43 2.21
N ILE A 163 -3.87 9.04 3.21
CA ILE A 163 -3.61 8.43 4.52
C ILE A 163 -4.40 9.16 5.57
N LYS A 164 -5.13 8.42 6.39
CA LYS A 164 -5.94 8.94 7.49
C LYS A 164 -5.51 8.29 8.81
N LYS A 165 -5.24 9.14 9.81
CA LYS A 165 -4.95 8.78 11.19
C LYS A 165 -6.21 8.88 12.05
N PHE A 166 -6.45 7.92 12.92
CA PHE A 166 -7.58 7.91 13.86
C PHE A 166 -7.21 7.37 15.21
#